data_a2a2a19300ebc034d9942ca8fb88299b
#
_entry.id   a2a2a19300ebc034d9942ca8fb88299b
#
_cell.length_a   1.000
_cell.length_b   1.000
_cell.length_c   1.000
_cell.angle_alpha   90.00
_cell.angle_beta   90.00
_cell.angle_gamma   90.00
#
_symmetry.space_group_name_H-M   'P 1'
#
loop_
_entity.id
_entity.type
_entity.pdbx_description
1 polymer ?
#
loop_
_entity_poly.entity_id
_entity_poly.type
_entity_poly.pdbx_seq_one_letter_code
_entity_poly.pdbx_strand_id
1 'polypeptide(L)' 'MKNEFYKNYDELPLMLSVSQVAKVLGISRTSTYDLVKEKDFPSITIGSRIVVPKEELILWIKNQVKSKEV' A
#
# COMPACT_ATOMS: atom_id res chain seq x y z
N MET A 1 21.82 0.42 -12.58
CA MET A 1 21.24 0.21 -11.29
C MET A 1 19.78 -0.22 -11.38
N LYS A 2 19.40 -1.19 -10.60
CA LYS A 2 18.05 -1.72 -10.69
C LYS A 2 17.07 -0.81 -9.97
N ASN A 3 15.98 -0.47 -10.65
CA ASN A 3 14.91 0.32 -10.07
C ASN A 3 14.02 -0.59 -9.22
N GLU A 4 13.90 -0.29 -7.93
CA GLU A 4 13.10 -1.07 -7.03
C GLU A 4 11.68 -0.52 -6.85
N PHE A 5 11.38 0.59 -7.49
CA PHE A 5 10.07 1.22 -7.35
C PHE A 5 9.20 0.91 -8.56
N TYR A 6 7.90 0.81 -8.31
CA TYR A 6 6.95 0.61 -9.39
C TYR A 6 6.74 1.90 -10.14
N LYS A 7 6.56 1.81 -11.46
CA LYS A 7 6.37 2.97 -12.30
C LYS A 7 4.90 3.31 -12.53
N ASN A 8 4.06 2.31 -12.46
CA ASN A 8 2.62 2.55 -12.62
C ASN A 8 1.86 1.42 -11.95
N TYR A 9 0.55 1.62 -11.82
CA TYR A 9 -0.30 0.68 -11.10
C TYR A 9 -0.41 -0.67 -11.81
N ASP A 10 -0.25 -0.69 -13.13
CA ASP A 10 -0.38 -1.94 -13.87
C ASP A 10 0.71 -2.95 -13.53
N GLU A 11 1.81 -2.49 -12.98
CA GLU A 11 2.90 -3.37 -12.58
C GLU A 11 2.62 -4.11 -11.28
N LEU A 12 1.57 -3.71 -10.57
CA LEU A 12 1.28 -4.29 -9.27
C LEU A 12 0.44 -5.56 -9.39
N PRO A 13 0.72 -6.55 -8.55
CA PRO A 13 -0.16 -7.72 -8.49
C PRO A 13 -1.50 -7.36 -7.86
N LEU A 14 -2.48 -8.22 -8.00
CA LEU A 14 -3.81 -7.98 -7.43
C LEU A 14 -3.78 -7.83 -5.92
N MET A 15 -2.92 -8.59 -5.25
CA MET A 15 -2.76 -8.51 -3.80
C MET A 15 -1.30 -8.21 -3.50
N LEU A 16 -1.06 -7.22 -2.66
CA LEU A 16 0.29 -6.79 -2.33
C LEU A 16 0.67 -7.23 -0.92
N SER A 17 1.95 -7.57 -0.77
CA SER A 17 2.53 -7.80 0.56
C SER A 17 2.88 -6.47 1.20
N VAL A 18 3.19 -6.49 2.49
CA VAL A 18 3.62 -5.28 3.19
C VAL A 18 4.85 -4.67 2.51
N SER A 19 5.80 -5.53 2.10
CA SER A 19 7.00 -5.04 1.40
C SER A 19 6.66 -4.32 0.11
N GLN A 20 5.71 -4.86 -0.64
CA GLN A 20 5.31 -4.24 -1.90
C GLN A 20 4.59 -2.92 -1.66
N VAL A 21 3.75 -2.85 -0.64
CA VAL A 21 3.08 -1.60 -0.28
C VAL A 21 4.11 -0.54 0.08
N ALA A 22 5.15 -0.93 0.83
CA ALA A 22 6.22 -0.01 1.20
C ALA A 22 6.89 0.58 -0.03
N LYS A 23 7.11 -0.23 -1.06
CA LYS A 23 7.72 0.23 -2.30
C LYS A 23 6.80 1.16 -3.07
N VAL A 24 5.51 0.88 -3.07
CA VAL A 24 4.54 1.74 -3.75
C VAL A 24 4.50 3.11 -3.10
N LEU A 25 4.47 3.14 -1.78
CA LEU A 25 4.34 4.39 -1.04
C LEU A 25 5.67 5.10 -0.83
N GLY A 26 6.78 4.40 -1.06
CA GLY A 26 8.11 4.99 -0.88
C GLY A 26 8.47 5.22 0.58
N ILE A 27 8.00 4.36 1.46
CA ILE A 27 8.27 4.49 2.89
C ILE A 27 8.94 3.21 3.40
N SER A 28 9.44 3.27 4.63
CA SER A 28 10.10 2.13 5.22
C SER A 28 9.10 1.01 5.53
N ARG A 29 9.62 -0.19 5.68
CA ARG A 29 8.80 -1.33 6.05
C ARG A 29 8.15 -1.14 7.40
N THR A 30 8.92 -0.60 8.34
CA THR A 30 8.41 -0.35 9.69
C THR A 30 7.22 0.60 9.67
N SER A 31 7.34 1.70 8.91
CA SER A 31 6.24 2.64 8.77
C SER A 31 5.04 1.98 8.12
N THR A 32 5.29 1.09 7.16
CA THR A 32 4.20 0.40 6.48
C THR A 32 3.46 -0.53 7.42
N TYR A 33 4.17 -1.22 8.30
CA TYR A 33 3.51 -2.08 9.29
C TYR A 33 2.60 -1.29 10.21
N ASP A 34 3.04 -0.09 10.61
CA ASP A 34 2.19 0.76 11.43
C ASP A 34 0.96 1.20 10.66
N LEU A 35 1.15 1.52 9.38
CA LEU A 35 0.05 2.00 8.54
C LEU A 35 -1.01 0.92 8.31
N VAL A 36 -0.59 -0.32 8.02
CA VAL A 36 -1.58 -1.37 7.72
C VAL A 36 -2.39 -1.78 8.92
N LYS A 37 -1.98 -1.38 10.13
CA LYS A 37 -2.75 -1.66 11.34
C LYS A 37 -3.84 -0.65 11.59
N GLU A 38 -3.83 0.48 10.87
CA GLU A 38 -4.85 1.50 11.06
C GLU A 38 -6.19 1.03 10.49
N LYS A 39 -7.25 1.45 11.15
CA LYS A 39 -8.60 1.06 10.79
C LYS A 39 -8.97 1.41 9.36
N ASP A 40 -8.54 2.58 8.93
CA ASP A 40 -8.95 3.10 7.64
C ASP A 40 -8.12 2.56 6.49
N PHE A 41 -7.06 1.85 6.80
CA PHE A 41 -6.21 1.31 5.74
C PHE A 41 -6.77 -0.01 5.24
N PRO A 42 -6.85 -0.22 3.90
CA PRO A 42 -7.48 -1.40 3.33
C PRO A 42 -6.56 -2.63 3.35
N SER A 43 -6.35 -3.21 4.51
CA SER A 43 -5.56 -4.42 4.63
C SER A 43 -6.43 -5.60 5.03
N ILE A 44 -5.98 -6.80 4.68
CA ILE A 44 -6.64 -8.05 5.02
C ILE A 44 -5.62 -8.94 5.71
N THR A 45 -6.01 -9.50 6.85
CA THR A 45 -5.15 -10.44 7.56
C THR A 45 -5.63 -11.85 7.29
N ILE A 46 -4.76 -12.67 6.71
CA ILE A 46 -5.07 -14.07 6.42
C ILE A 46 -4.05 -14.92 7.18
N GLY A 47 -4.52 -15.55 8.25
CA GLY A 47 -3.61 -16.24 9.14
C GLY A 47 -2.65 -15.24 9.77
N SER A 48 -1.35 -15.46 9.57
CA SER A 48 -0.34 -14.53 10.08
C SER A 48 0.13 -13.57 9.01
N ARG A 49 -0.53 -13.56 7.86
CA ARG A 49 -0.09 -12.79 6.71
C ARG A 49 -0.98 -11.59 6.48
N ILE A 50 -0.37 -10.45 6.18
CA ILE A 50 -1.10 -9.23 5.86
C ILE A 50 -0.96 -8.97 4.36
N VAL A 51 -2.10 -8.78 3.68
CA VAL A 51 -2.11 -8.47 2.26
C VAL A 51 -3.00 -7.25 2.03
N VAL A 52 -2.74 -6.54 0.94
CA VAL A 52 -3.47 -5.32 0.61
C VAL A 52 -3.96 -5.43 -0.82
N PRO A 53 -5.29 -5.39 -1.05
CA PRO A 53 -5.81 -5.43 -2.42
C PRO A 53 -5.37 -4.20 -3.20
N LYS A 54 -4.89 -4.42 -4.40
CA LYS A 54 -4.37 -3.36 -5.25
C LYS A 54 -5.37 -2.24 -5.46
N GLU A 55 -6.60 -2.60 -5.84
CA GLU A 55 -7.60 -1.59 -6.15
C GLU A 55 -7.97 -0.75 -4.94
N GLU A 56 -8.05 -1.38 -3.78
CA GLU A 56 -8.35 -0.66 -2.56
C GLU A 56 -7.22 0.26 -2.15
N LEU A 57 -5.99 -0.17 -2.37
CA LEU A 57 -4.84 0.67 -2.08
C LEU A 57 -4.86 1.93 -2.96
N ILE A 58 -5.16 1.77 -4.23
CA ILE A 58 -5.24 2.90 -5.16
C ILE A 58 -6.30 3.89 -4.69
N LEU A 59 -7.46 3.40 -4.30
CA LEU A 59 -8.52 4.26 -3.78
C LEU A 59 -8.09 4.98 -2.52
N TRP A 60 -7.41 4.26 -1.63
CA TRP A 60 -6.92 4.86 -0.40
C TRP A 60 -5.96 6.01 -0.69
N ILE A 61 -5.05 5.79 -1.64
CA ILE A 61 -4.09 6.84 -2.02
C ILE A 61 -4.83 8.07 -2.54
N LYS A 62 -5.81 7.87 -3.41
CA LYS A 62 -6.57 8.98 -3.97
C LYS A 62 -7.33 9.74 -2.89
N ASN A 63 -7.86 9.03 -1.90
CA ASN A 63 -8.59 9.66 -0.80
C ASN A 63 -7.66 10.48 0.08
N GLN A 64 -6.41 10.06 0.24
CA GLN A 64 -5.46 10.84 1.02
C GLN A 64 -5.18 12.18 0.36
N VAL A 65 -5.06 12.20 -0.95
CA VAL A 65 -4.84 13.45 -1.68
C VAL A 65 -6.05 14.37 -1.52
N LYS A 66 -7.26 13.82 -1.65
CA LYS A 66 -8.47 14.62 -1.50
C LYS A 66 -8.62 15.20 -0.11
N SER A 67 -8.21 14.46 0.91
CA SER A 67 -8.32 14.92 2.28
C SER A 67 -7.52 16.18 2.54
N LYS A 68 -6.48 16.40 1.76
CA LYS A 68 -5.64 17.58 1.93
C LYS A 68 -6.17 18.80 1.20
N GLU A 69 -7.12 18.61 0.32
CA GLU A 69 -7.71 19.71 -0.45
C GLU A 69 -8.90 20.24 0.30
N VAL A 70 -8.64 21.04 1.28
CA VAL A 70 -9.71 21.58 2.12
C VAL A 70 -10.00 23.00 1.74
#